data_cb0fc598cb85403eb459bdf7ceb652a3
#
_entry.id   cb0fc598cb85403eb459bdf7ceb652a3
#
_cell.length_a   1.000
_cell.length_b   1.000
_cell.length_c   1.000
_cell.angle_alpha   90.00
_cell.angle_beta   90.00
_cell.angle_gamma   90.00
#
_symmetry.space_group_name_H-M   'P 1'
#
loop_
_entity.id
_entity.type
_entity.pdbx_description
1 polymer ?
#
loop_
_entity_poly.entity_id
_entity_poly.type
_entity_poly.pdbx_seq_one_letter_code
_entity_poly.pdbx_strand_id
1 'polypeptide(L)'
;MKYVFFLILLILLSIEAKRSFLRNLKEPETTGEGENPPDGGENPPGPPPGGDGDNPPGPPPSGGGDNSYNYTDYKANVTDEDIGSDELTATESDQSVVYVTKSNITFKDPNLIKVSGESSNIENSEFYGVNAAVLVQGGEATITGGTITTKAKGGNALCVTNKGKVKISGTKLVSTAESSGRGLHATYGGQIEATNVDISSIGVSCANLATDRGEGVVTCTGCQLSTAGAGSPLIYSTGQITVNNTKGTATGAQTVVVEGKNTASVYDKSELYCYGKGNRDDIDHCGVMIYQSMSGDAEDGTGVFNCEDSSLEILKDSSLYTTAPMFFITNTKAVINLKDCRIKYGSNIFLDIKGTTAWGNEGSNGGEVTLNLDNQEIEGDIKLDGISSLSIVMKNSKITGTINGSKKATSLKISLDSTSKITLTGNSYYTSLTNEVASGENIVKGDYTFTEYGSEQVDPVSKGSFLGLSMLLILFVLF
;
A
#
# COMPACT_ATOMS: atom_id res chain seq x y z
N MET A 1 38.60 -20.49 -5.60
CA MET A 1 39.25 -19.80 -4.47
C MET A 1 38.90 -18.29 -4.38
N LYS A 2 38.88 -17.51 -5.45
CA LYS A 2 38.57 -16.06 -5.39
C LYS A 2 37.14 -15.72 -4.88
N TYR A 3 36.15 -16.52 -5.22
CA TYR A 3 34.75 -16.29 -4.78
C TYR A 3 34.50 -16.60 -3.29
N VAL A 4 35.22 -17.52 -2.70
CA VAL A 4 35.15 -17.86 -1.28
C VAL A 4 35.72 -16.73 -0.41
N PHE A 5 36.78 -16.09 -0.87
CA PHE A 5 37.40 -14.96 -0.19
C PHE A 5 36.50 -13.71 -0.18
N PHE A 6 35.76 -13.49 -1.28
CA PHE A 6 34.82 -12.35 -1.37
C PHE A 6 33.60 -12.54 -0.48
N LEU A 7 33.09 -13.78 -0.36
CA LEU A 7 31.97 -14.10 0.52
C LEU A 7 32.35 -13.97 2.01
N ILE A 8 33.55 -14.39 2.40
CA ILE A 8 34.08 -14.24 3.75
C ILE A 8 34.29 -12.77 4.11
N LEU A 9 34.75 -11.94 3.18
CA LEU A 9 34.93 -10.51 3.38
C LEU A 9 33.60 -9.79 3.59
N LEU A 10 32.54 -10.15 2.86
CA LEU A 10 31.18 -9.62 3.03
C LEU A 10 30.57 -10.01 4.38
N ILE A 11 30.80 -11.24 4.85
CA ILE A 11 30.34 -11.70 6.17
C ILE A 11 31.07 -10.96 7.29
N LEU A 12 32.38 -10.72 7.17
CA LEU A 12 33.16 -9.98 8.16
C LEU A 12 32.75 -8.50 8.24
N LEU A 13 32.46 -7.86 7.11
CA LEU A 13 31.96 -6.49 7.07
C LEU A 13 30.58 -6.35 7.71
N SER A 14 29.71 -7.35 7.54
CA SER A 14 28.38 -7.36 8.17
C SER A 14 28.44 -7.55 9.70
N ILE A 15 29.44 -8.31 10.18
CA ILE A 15 29.67 -8.53 11.63
C ILE A 15 30.26 -7.27 12.29
N GLU A 16 31.15 -6.53 11.62
CA GLU A 16 31.68 -5.27 12.14
C GLU A 16 30.63 -4.16 12.18
N ALA A 17 29.76 -4.05 11.17
CA ALA A 17 28.65 -3.12 11.16
C ALA A 17 27.68 -3.38 12.32
N LYS A 18 27.38 -4.66 12.60
CA LYS A 18 26.53 -5.07 13.73
C LYS A 18 27.17 -4.78 15.10
N ARG A 19 28.49 -4.90 15.23
CA ARG A 19 29.24 -4.58 16.45
C ARG A 19 29.33 -3.07 16.71
N SER A 20 29.44 -2.26 15.66
CA SER A 20 29.41 -0.80 15.77
C SER A 20 28.04 -0.29 16.22
N PHE A 21 26.97 -0.86 15.68
CA PHE A 21 25.59 -0.52 16.08
C PHE A 21 25.31 -0.85 17.56
N LEU A 22 25.79 -2.00 18.06
CA LEU A 22 25.59 -2.43 19.44
C LEU A 22 26.44 -1.65 20.46
N ARG A 23 27.51 -0.95 20.06
CA ARG A 23 28.31 -0.09 20.94
C ARG A 23 27.64 1.26 21.22
N ASN A 24 26.77 1.72 20.35
CA ASN A 24 26.06 3.01 20.49
C ASN A 24 24.77 2.91 21.32
N LEU A 25 24.40 1.71 21.81
CA LEU A 25 23.21 1.48 22.64
C LEU A 25 23.53 1.39 24.15
N LYS A 26 24.71 1.85 24.62
CA LYS A 26 24.97 1.96 26.07
C LYS A 26 24.40 3.27 26.59
N GLU A 27 23.44 3.13 27.51
CA GLU A 27 22.90 4.24 28.32
C GLU A 27 23.98 4.98 29.11
N PRO A 28 23.83 6.30 29.34
CA PRO A 28 24.76 7.05 30.19
C PRO A 28 24.51 6.74 31.67
N GLU A 29 25.57 6.39 32.38
CA GLU A 29 25.57 6.19 33.81
C GLU A 29 25.28 7.51 34.54
N THR A 30 24.34 7.48 35.47
CA THR A 30 24.04 8.56 36.41
C THR A 30 25.01 8.50 37.56
N THR A 31 25.87 9.51 37.72
CA THR A 31 26.53 9.79 38.99
C THR A 31 25.76 10.90 39.72
N GLY A 32 25.24 10.54 40.89
CA GLY A 32 24.61 11.50 41.77
C GLY A 32 25.61 12.20 42.68
N GLU A 33 25.34 13.43 42.97
CA GLU A 33 25.61 14.05 44.27
C GLU A 33 24.64 15.22 44.46
N GLY A 34 24.04 15.27 45.64
CA GLY A 34 22.93 16.16 45.93
C GLY A 34 23.37 17.53 46.47
N GLU A 35 22.54 18.50 46.21
CA GLU A 35 22.34 19.67 47.07
C GLU A 35 20.88 20.13 46.96
N ASN A 36 20.23 20.40 48.11
CA ASN A 36 18.88 20.92 48.23
C ASN A 36 18.82 22.39 47.84
N PRO A 37 17.84 22.84 47.04
CA PRO A 37 17.53 24.25 46.87
C PRO A 37 16.39 24.70 47.81
N PRO A 38 16.28 26.00 48.07
CA PRO A 38 15.28 26.58 48.95
C PRO A 38 13.91 26.71 48.29
N ASP A 39 12.92 26.69 49.16
CA ASP A 39 11.50 26.83 48.93
C ASP A 39 11.14 28.15 48.19
N GLY A 40 10.36 28.00 47.09
CA GLY A 40 9.80 29.10 46.35
C GLY A 40 8.70 28.58 45.42
N GLY A 41 7.46 28.63 45.89
CA GLY A 41 6.30 28.15 45.17
C GLY A 41 6.04 28.93 43.87
N GLU A 42 6.05 28.23 42.77
CA GLU A 42 5.34 28.61 41.54
C GLU A 42 4.53 27.43 41.05
N ASN A 43 3.24 27.70 40.71
CA ASN A 43 2.34 26.73 40.12
C ASN A 43 2.93 26.15 38.82
N PRO A 44 2.76 24.86 38.56
CA PRO A 44 3.14 24.29 37.27
C PRO A 44 2.41 25.02 36.12
N PRO A 45 3.11 25.27 35.00
CA PRO A 45 2.46 25.83 33.80
C PRO A 45 1.32 24.91 33.37
N GLY A 46 0.18 25.49 33.08
CA GLY A 46 -0.97 24.80 32.49
C GLY A 46 -0.60 24.13 31.18
N PRO A 47 -1.37 23.13 30.73
CA PRO A 47 -1.11 22.49 29.46
C PRO A 47 -1.06 23.56 28.36
N PRO A 48 -0.19 23.37 27.33
CA PRO A 48 -0.12 24.31 26.23
C PRO A 48 -1.51 24.47 25.62
N PRO A 49 -1.89 25.68 25.15
CA PRO A 49 -3.14 25.88 24.45
C PRO A 49 -3.21 24.86 23.32
N GLY A 50 -4.34 24.13 23.24
CA GLY A 50 -4.58 23.15 22.22
C GLY A 50 -4.29 23.79 20.86
N GLY A 51 -3.39 23.20 20.11
CA GLY A 51 -3.18 23.54 18.74
C GLY A 51 -4.52 23.47 18.01
N ASP A 52 -4.75 24.46 17.18
CA ASP A 52 -5.90 24.51 16.28
C ASP A 52 -6.01 23.15 15.60
N GLY A 53 -7.19 22.52 15.74
CA GLY A 53 -7.43 21.20 15.21
C GLY A 53 -7.07 21.18 13.72
N ASP A 54 -6.12 20.33 13.37
CA ASP A 54 -5.88 19.95 12.01
C ASP A 54 -7.18 19.38 11.46
N ASN A 55 -7.96 20.21 10.78
CA ASN A 55 -8.96 19.69 9.87
C ASN A 55 -8.19 18.82 8.88
N PRO A 56 -8.58 17.55 8.71
CA PRO A 56 -8.00 16.75 7.64
C PRO A 56 -8.10 17.54 6.34
N PRO A 57 -7.08 17.50 5.46
CA PRO A 57 -7.17 18.13 4.15
C PRO A 57 -8.49 17.73 3.51
N GLY A 58 -9.26 18.69 3.03
CA GLY A 58 -10.54 18.41 2.38
C GLY A 58 -10.33 17.39 1.25
N PRO A 59 -11.38 16.63 0.87
CA PRO A 59 -11.28 15.69 -0.22
C PRO A 59 -10.68 16.39 -1.44
N PRO A 60 -9.82 15.72 -2.22
CA PRO A 60 -9.28 16.30 -3.44
C PRO A 60 -10.43 16.78 -4.32
N PRO A 61 -10.30 17.89 -5.04
CA PRO A 61 -11.38 18.41 -5.87
C PRO A 61 -11.80 17.31 -6.86
N SER A 62 -13.04 16.88 -6.73
CA SER A 62 -13.66 15.91 -7.63
C SER A 62 -13.81 16.54 -9.02
N GLY A 63 -13.23 15.91 -10.01
CA GLY A 63 -13.64 16.07 -11.39
C GLY A 63 -12.73 16.91 -12.26
N GLY A 64 -12.42 16.36 -13.41
CA GLY A 64 -11.97 16.85 -14.69
C GLY A 64 -11.94 18.37 -14.98
N GLY A 65 -11.42 19.16 -14.09
CA GLY A 65 -10.96 20.51 -14.35
C GLY A 65 -9.49 20.46 -14.68
N ASP A 66 -9.04 21.36 -15.52
CA ASP A 66 -7.65 21.58 -15.90
C ASP A 66 -6.85 21.94 -14.63
N ASN A 67 -6.51 20.93 -13.84
CA ASN A 67 -5.68 21.07 -12.65
C ASN A 67 -4.22 21.20 -13.09
N SER A 68 -3.92 22.29 -13.82
CA SER A 68 -2.56 22.75 -13.99
C SER A 68 -2.06 23.18 -12.61
N TYR A 69 -1.51 22.27 -11.84
CA TYR A 69 -0.75 22.62 -10.67
C TYR A 69 0.44 23.45 -11.14
N ASN A 70 0.32 24.74 -10.96
CA ASN A 70 1.35 25.70 -11.29
C ASN A 70 2.32 25.76 -10.11
N TYR A 71 3.07 24.66 -9.88
CA TYR A 71 4.25 24.75 -9.04
C TYR A 71 5.34 25.41 -9.89
N THR A 72 5.67 26.66 -9.60
CA THR A 72 6.54 27.51 -10.44
C THR A 72 8.02 27.43 -10.07
N ASP A 73 8.36 26.81 -8.94
CA ASP A 73 9.72 26.84 -8.40
C ASP A 73 10.54 25.57 -8.69
N TYR A 74 10.34 24.96 -9.87
CA TYR A 74 11.17 23.86 -10.30
C TYR A 74 12.58 24.33 -10.63
N LYS A 75 13.56 23.72 -9.96
CA LYS A 75 14.99 23.93 -10.21
C LYS A 75 15.56 22.68 -10.86
N ALA A 76 16.40 22.82 -11.86
CA ALA A 76 17.09 21.71 -12.49
C ALA A 76 18.44 22.15 -13.03
N ASN A 77 19.38 21.20 -13.16
CA ASN A 77 20.65 21.47 -13.83
C ASN A 77 20.48 21.53 -15.35
N VAL A 78 19.60 20.67 -15.90
CA VAL A 78 19.29 20.61 -17.32
C VAL A 78 17.77 20.65 -17.51
N THR A 79 17.33 21.43 -18.50
CA THR A 79 15.90 21.56 -18.82
C THR A 79 15.68 21.45 -20.31
N ASP A 80 14.77 20.54 -20.71
CA ASP A 80 14.30 20.39 -22.10
C ASP A 80 15.40 20.12 -23.15
N GLU A 81 16.44 19.38 -22.77
CA GLU A 81 17.54 18.99 -23.66
C GLU A 81 17.61 17.46 -23.76
N ASP A 82 18.09 16.95 -24.90
CA ASP A 82 18.44 15.55 -25.08
C ASP A 82 19.64 15.18 -24.21
N ILE A 83 19.58 14.00 -23.57
CA ILE A 83 20.58 13.53 -22.61
C ILE A 83 21.38 12.39 -23.22
N GLY A 84 22.71 12.52 -23.25
CA GLY A 84 23.66 11.45 -23.56
C GLY A 84 24.12 10.69 -22.31
N SER A 85 25.27 10.03 -22.48
CA SER A 85 25.88 9.18 -21.44
C SER A 85 26.75 9.93 -20.44
N ASP A 86 26.91 11.23 -20.57
CA ASP A 86 27.69 12.02 -19.62
C ASP A 86 27.04 12.01 -18.24
N GLU A 87 27.87 11.99 -17.20
CA GLU A 87 27.37 12.06 -15.85
C GLU A 87 26.82 13.45 -15.53
N LEU A 88 25.56 13.52 -15.14
CA LEU A 88 24.90 14.74 -14.66
C LEU A 88 24.46 14.55 -13.21
N THR A 89 24.73 15.54 -12.38
CA THR A 89 24.45 15.50 -10.94
C THR A 89 23.65 16.70 -10.47
N ALA A 90 22.88 16.53 -9.38
CA ALA A 90 22.26 17.61 -8.63
C ALA A 90 22.51 17.41 -7.13
N THR A 91 22.81 18.50 -6.42
CA THR A 91 23.18 18.52 -5.00
C THR A 91 22.31 19.42 -4.14
N GLU A 92 21.59 20.35 -4.75
CA GLU A 92 20.79 21.35 -4.04
C GLU A 92 19.42 20.79 -3.64
N SER A 93 18.87 21.29 -2.55
CA SER A 93 17.50 20.97 -2.14
C SER A 93 16.49 21.44 -3.20
N ASP A 94 15.45 20.62 -3.41
CA ASP A 94 14.36 20.85 -4.37
C ASP A 94 14.84 20.98 -5.84
N GLN A 95 16.04 20.50 -6.15
CA GLN A 95 16.62 20.55 -7.49
C GLN A 95 16.62 19.18 -8.14
N SER A 96 16.04 19.08 -9.32
CA SER A 96 16.17 17.90 -10.19
C SER A 96 17.49 17.90 -10.97
N VAL A 97 17.95 16.70 -11.38
CA VAL A 97 19.06 16.63 -12.34
C VAL A 97 18.55 17.07 -13.70
N VAL A 98 17.42 16.51 -14.15
CA VAL A 98 16.79 16.87 -15.44
C VAL A 98 15.31 17.19 -15.22
N TYR A 99 14.86 18.27 -15.85
CA TYR A 99 13.47 18.69 -15.88
C TYR A 99 12.97 18.79 -17.33
N VAL A 100 11.85 18.11 -17.63
CA VAL A 100 11.28 18.03 -18.98
C VAL A 100 9.85 18.59 -18.98
N THR A 101 9.65 19.60 -19.81
CA THR A 101 8.34 20.21 -20.09
C THR A 101 7.91 20.10 -21.55
N LYS A 102 8.86 19.73 -22.45
CA LYS A 102 8.62 19.59 -23.88
C LYS A 102 8.45 18.14 -24.29
N SER A 103 7.85 17.93 -25.44
CA SER A 103 7.74 16.62 -26.05
C SER A 103 9.00 16.24 -26.86
N ASN A 104 9.16 14.93 -27.07
CA ASN A 104 10.23 14.32 -27.89
C ASN A 104 11.66 14.49 -27.32
N ILE A 105 11.82 14.64 -26.02
CA ILE A 105 13.13 14.62 -25.36
C ILE A 105 13.64 13.18 -25.29
N THR A 106 14.89 12.94 -25.66
CA THR A 106 15.50 11.61 -25.67
C THR A 106 16.66 11.51 -24.71
N PHE A 107 16.69 10.40 -23.95
CA PHE A 107 17.79 10.05 -23.06
C PHE A 107 18.40 8.74 -23.57
N LYS A 108 19.67 8.79 -23.95
CA LYS A 108 20.39 7.62 -24.45
C LYS A 108 21.53 7.27 -23.53
N ASP A 109 21.41 6.09 -22.88
CA ASP A 109 22.35 5.58 -21.88
C ASP A 109 22.67 6.60 -20.77
N PRO A 110 21.65 7.31 -20.19
CA PRO A 110 21.91 8.39 -19.25
C PRO A 110 22.62 7.92 -17.98
N ASN A 111 23.47 8.79 -17.41
CA ASN A 111 24.08 8.61 -16.09
C ASN A 111 23.69 9.79 -15.19
N LEU A 112 22.54 9.68 -14.52
CA LEU A 112 21.94 10.77 -13.75
C LEU A 112 21.96 10.44 -12.25
N ILE A 113 22.47 11.39 -11.45
CA ILE A 113 22.63 11.19 -10.01
C ILE A 113 22.10 12.38 -9.20
N LYS A 114 21.01 12.21 -8.48
CA LYS A 114 20.62 13.10 -7.41
C LYS A 114 21.43 12.74 -6.17
N VAL A 115 22.52 13.44 -5.94
CA VAL A 115 23.55 13.09 -4.95
C VAL A 115 23.13 13.43 -3.54
N SER A 116 22.53 14.62 -3.35
CA SER A 116 22.15 15.20 -2.06
C SER A 116 21.14 16.32 -2.23
N GLY A 117 20.86 17.08 -1.20
CA GLY A 117 19.84 18.12 -1.18
C GLY A 117 18.46 17.51 -0.99
N GLU A 118 18.03 17.43 0.26
CA GLU A 118 16.73 16.86 0.63
C GLU A 118 15.59 17.75 0.13
N SER A 119 14.42 17.15 -0.08
CA SER A 119 13.22 17.94 -0.34
C SER A 119 12.87 18.80 0.88
N SER A 120 12.68 20.10 0.66
CA SER A 120 12.27 21.02 1.72
C SER A 120 10.85 20.79 2.21
N ASN A 121 10.01 20.20 1.36
CA ASN A 121 8.66 19.72 1.66
C ASN A 121 8.43 18.39 0.98
N ILE A 122 8.22 17.34 1.78
CA ILE A 122 8.03 15.97 1.29
C ILE A 122 6.76 15.87 0.42
N GLU A 123 5.67 16.56 0.75
CA GLU A 123 4.46 16.57 -0.08
C GLU A 123 4.71 17.11 -1.48
N ASN A 124 5.56 18.12 -1.63
CA ASN A 124 5.94 18.64 -2.95
C ASN A 124 6.69 17.59 -3.77
N SER A 125 7.51 16.77 -3.12
CA SER A 125 8.17 15.63 -3.75
C SER A 125 7.18 14.53 -4.14
N GLU A 126 6.26 14.21 -3.23
CA GLU A 126 5.29 13.11 -3.41
C GLU A 126 4.22 13.46 -4.44
N PHE A 127 3.74 14.69 -4.45
CA PHE A 127 2.64 15.09 -5.34
C PHE A 127 3.11 15.70 -6.66
N TYR A 128 4.18 16.51 -6.65
CA TYR A 128 4.61 17.25 -7.83
C TYR A 128 5.96 16.78 -8.38
N GLY A 129 6.62 15.83 -7.72
CA GLY A 129 7.92 15.32 -8.14
C GLY A 129 9.09 16.26 -7.91
N VAL A 130 8.94 17.28 -7.07
CA VAL A 130 10.05 18.17 -6.69
C VAL A 130 11.20 17.34 -6.14
N ASN A 131 12.43 17.70 -6.47
CA ASN A 131 13.63 16.98 -6.04
C ASN A 131 13.89 15.63 -6.73
N ALA A 132 13.05 15.20 -7.69
CA ALA A 132 13.29 13.96 -8.44
C ALA A 132 14.59 14.04 -9.25
N ALA A 133 15.30 12.92 -9.45
CA ALA A 133 16.44 12.91 -10.36
C ALA A 133 16.00 13.27 -11.78
N VAL A 134 14.91 12.67 -12.27
CA VAL A 134 14.25 13.08 -13.51
C VAL A 134 12.81 13.48 -13.21
N LEU A 135 12.45 14.71 -13.57
CA LEU A 135 11.08 15.22 -13.48
C LEU A 135 10.53 15.53 -14.87
N VAL A 136 9.41 14.91 -15.23
CA VAL A 136 8.68 15.19 -16.48
C VAL A 136 7.31 15.76 -16.13
N GLN A 137 7.11 17.04 -16.44
CA GLN A 137 5.86 17.75 -16.15
C GLN A 137 5.18 18.19 -17.44
N GLY A 138 4.11 17.51 -17.82
CA GLY A 138 3.36 17.83 -19.04
C GLY A 138 4.10 17.57 -20.35
N GLY A 139 5.40 17.24 -20.29
CA GLY A 139 6.25 16.89 -21.42
C GLY A 139 6.24 15.41 -21.74
N GLU A 140 7.05 15.02 -22.75
CA GLU A 140 7.21 13.61 -23.13
C GLU A 140 8.71 13.27 -23.29
N ALA A 141 9.14 12.16 -22.71
CA ALA A 141 10.50 11.67 -22.83
C ALA A 141 10.58 10.19 -23.20
N THR A 142 11.63 9.82 -23.92
CA THR A 142 12.00 8.44 -24.17
C THR A 142 13.38 8.16 -23.55
N ILE A 143 13.47 7.21 -22.64
CA ILE A 143 14.70 6.86 -21.91
C ILE A 143 15.12 5.46 -22.32
N THR A 144 16.37 5.30 -22.78
CA THR A 144 16.88 4.00 -23.20
C THR A 144 18.23 3.73 -22.58
N GLY A 145 18.38 2.59 -21.90
CA GLY A 145 19.61 2.20 -21.24
C GLY A 145 19.98 3.07 -20.04
N GLY A 146 21.23 3.02 -19.63
CA GLY A 146 21.81 3.89 -18.61
C GLY A 146 21.35 3.63 -17.17
N THR A 147 21.64 4.61 -16.30
CA THR A 147 21.33 4.54 -14.88
C THR A 147 20.80 5.87 -14.35
N ILE A 148 19.76 5.82 -13.52
CA ILE A 148 19.23 6.95 -12.78
C ILE A 148 19.30 6.61 -11.29
N THR A 149 20.05 7.41 -10.52
CA THR A 149 20.28 7.20 -9.09
C THR A 149 19.76 8.37 -8.28
N THR A 150 19.10 8.08 -7.16
CA THR A 150 18.76 9.08 -6.14
C THR A 150 19.29 8.63 -4.77
N LYS A 151 19.85 9.59 -4.02
CA LYS A 151 20.35 9.42 -2.64
C LYS A 151 19.69 10.38 -1.68
N ALA A 152 18.97 11.37 -2.20
CA ALA A 152 18.39 12.44 -1.41
C ALA A 152 17.00 12.05 -0.89
N LYS A 153 16.71 12.37 0.36
CA LYS A 153 15.38 12.23 0.95
C LYS A 153 14.36 13.04 0.15
N GLY A 154 13.23 12.44 -0.18
CA GLY A 154 12.22 13.01 -1.07
C GLY A 154 12.67 13.09 -2.54
N GLY A 155 13.78 12.43 -2.93
CA GLY A 155 14.24 12.39 -4.31
C GLY A 155 13.74 11.15 -5.04
N ASN A 156 12.67 11.23 -5.82
CA ASN A 156 12.24 10.14 -6.68
C ASN A 156 13.26 9.91 -7.81
N ALA A 157 13.48 8.68 -8.25
CA ALA A 157 14.38 8.44 -9.39
C ALA A 157 13.78 9.00 -10.69
N LEU A 158 12.53 8.69 -10.99
CA LEU A 158 11.76 9.28 -12.10
C LEU A 158 10.36 9.65 -11.60
N CYS A 159 9.99 10.91 -11.75
CA CYS A 159 8.62 11.37 -11.54
C CYS A 159 8.01 11.95 -12.81
N VAL A 160 6.78 11.54 -13.11
CA VAL A 160 6.00 12.01 -14.26
C VAL A 160 4.68 12.57 -13.76
N THR A 161 4.44 13.84 -14.00
CA THR A 161 3.28 14.56 -13.47
C THR A 161 2.59 15.41 -14.53
N ASN A 162 1.41 15.91 -14.20
CA ASN A 162 0.65 16.83 -15.04
C ASN A 162 0.46 16.32 -16.49
N LYS A 163 -0.04 15.06 -16.62
CA LYS A 163 -0.28 14.40 -17.92
C LYS A 163 0.99 14.19 -18.77
N GLY A 164 2.19 14.35 -18.19
CA GLY A 164 3.46 14.01 -18.84
C GLY A 164 3.52 12.52 -19.18
N LYS A 165 4.39 12.15 -20.12
CA LYS A 165 4.53 10.76 -20.58
C LYS A 165 5.99 10.35 -20.69
N VAL A 166 6.29 9.15 -20.23
CA VAL A 166 7.62 8.55 -20.36
C VAL A 166 7.53 7.12 -20.86
N LYS A 167 8.38 6.82 -21.86
CA LYS A 167 8.74 5.46 -22.23
C LYS A 167 10.17 5.21 -21.76
N ILE A 168 10.35 4.18 -20.95
CA ILE A 168 11.67 3.85 -20.39
C ILE A 168 11.98 2.38 -20.61
N SER A 169 13.19 2.07 -21.11
CA SER A 169 13.58 0.71 -21.42
C SER A 169 15.04 0.40 -21.14
N GLY A 170 15.31 -0.79 -20.58
CA GLY A 170 16.67 -1.27 -20.32
C GLY A 170 17.45 -0.40 -19.33
N THR A 171 16.79 0.43 -18.55
CA THR A 171 17.40 1.39 -17.62
C THR A 171 17.44 0.79 -16.21
N LYS A 172 18.47 1.16 -15.45
CA LYS A 172 18.59 0.82 -14.04
C LYS A 172 18.23 2.04 -13.17
N LEU A 173 17.25 1.89 -12.27
CA LEU A 173 16.88 2.90 -11.28
C LEU A 173 17.31 2.43 -9.88
N VAL A 174 18.01 3.31 -9.16
CA VAL A 174 18.52 3.01 -7.82
C VAL A 174 18.14 4.14 -6.87
N SER A 175 17.37 3.81 -5.84
CA SER A 175 17.08 4.73 -4.75
C SER A 175 17.76 4.26 -3.46
N THR A 176 18.72 5.04 -2.98
CA THR A 176 19.32 4.88 -1.65
C THR A 176 18.92 6.03 -0.72
N ALA A 177 17.90 6.79 -1.09
CA ALA A 177 17.29 7.79 -0.25
C ALA A 177 16.87 7.19 1.09
N GLU A 178 16.99 7.97 2.16
CA GLU A 178 16.55 7.54 3.49
C GLU A 178 15.02 7.31 3.51
N SER A 179 14.26 8.19 2.88
CA SER A 179 12.82 8.06 2.73
C SER A 179 12.27 8.80 1.51
N SER A 180 11.05 8.45 1.12
CA SER A 180 10.24 9.10 0.06
C SER A 180 11.00 9.28 -1.27
N GLY A 181 11.87 8.31 -1.60
CA GLY A 181 12.61 8.23 -2.86
C GLY A 181 12.12 7.05 -3.69
N ARG A 182 10.99 7.21 -4.37
CA ARG A 182 10.34 6.16 -5.18
C ARG A 182 11.10 5.87 -6.46
N GLY A 183 10.89 4.71 -7.04
CA GLY A 183 11.49 4.32 -8.33
C GLY A 183 10.80 5.02 -9.50
N LEU A 184 9.74 4.45 -10.04
CA LEU A 184 8.85 5.04 -11.03
C LEU A 184 7.64 5.64 -10.30
N HIS A 185 7.41 6.92 -10.51
CA HIS A 185 6.36 7.65 -9.81
C HIS A 185 5.52 8.47 -10.79
N ALA A 186 4.20 8.30 -10.77
CA ALA A 186 3.27 9.01 -11.64
C ALA A 186 2.17 9.69 -10.82
N THR A 187 1.94 10.98 -11.07
CA THR A 187 0.92 11.80 -10.39
C THR A 187 0.17 12.68 -11.38
N TYR A 188 -1.00 13.18 -11.02
CA TYR A 188 -1.81 14.10 -11.84
C TYR A 188 -1.91 13.68 -13.32
N GLY A 189 -2.29 12.41 -13.53
CA GLY A 189 -2.47 11.87 -14.89
C GLY A 189 -1.18 11.57 -15.64
N GLY A 190 -0.01 11.60 -14.96
CA GLY A 190 1.26 11.17 -15.54
C GLY A 190 1.24 9.71 -15.98
N GLN A 191 1.97 9.36 -17.04
CA GLN A 191 1.98 8.03 -17.64
C GLN A 191 3.40 7.51 -17.82
N ILE A 192 3.66 6.30 -17.38
CA ILE A 192 4.96 5.64 -17.51
C ILE A 192 4.77 4.25 -18.14
N GLU A 193 5.42 4.02 -19.28
CA GLU A 193 5.58 2.70 -19.89
C GLU A 193 7.02 2.22 -19.70
N ALA A 194 7.24 1.24 -18.84
CA ALA A 194 8.55 0.68 -18.54
C ALA A 194 8.71 -0.73 -19.12
N THR A 195 9.83 -1.01 -19.77
CA THR A 195 10.15 -2.32 -20.34
C THR A 195 11.55 -2.74 -19.97
N ASN A 196 11.71 -3.92 -19.36
CA ASN A 196 13.01 -4.48 -18.94
C ASN A 196 13.82 -3.48 -18.09
N VAL A 197 13.18 -2.88 -17.08
CA VAL A 197 13.79 -1.91 -16.17
C VAL A 197 14.10 -2.59 -14.84
N ASP A 198 15.32 -2.36 -14.31
CA ASP A 198 15.73 -2.81 -12.99
C ASP A 198 15.53 -1.69 -11.96
N ILE A 199 14.72 -1.92 -10.94
CA ILE A 199 14.40 -0.90 -9.93
C ILE A 199 14.75 -1.43 -8.54
N SER A 200 15.56 -0.70 -7.80
CA SER A 200 15.89 -1.02 -6.41
C SER A 200 15.75 0.18 -5.49
N SER A 201 15.18 -0.02 -4.29
CA SER A 201 15.07 0.99 -3.25
C SER A 201 15.30 0.39 -1.86
N ILE A 202 15.88 1.18 -0.92
CA ILE A 202 16.21 0.70 0.42
C ILE A 202 15.59 1.55 1.54
N GLY A 203 15.15 2.75 1.25
CA GLY A 203 14.63 3.68 2.26
C GLY A 203 13.15 3.45 2.62
N VAL A 204 12.70 4.17 3.63
CA VAL A 204 11.30 4.15 4.09
C VAL A 204 10.39 4.84 3.08
N SER A 205 9.18 4.32 2.83
CA SER A 205 8.22 4.88 1.86
C SER A 205 8.79 5.07 0.45
N CYS A 206 9.65 4.14 0.01
CA CYS A 206 10.33 4.14 -1.28
C CYS A 206 9.83 3.00 -2.17
N ALA A 207 8.54 2.97 -2.49
CA ALA A 207 7.97 1.97 -3.41
C ALA A 207 8.68 1.98 -4.78
N ASN A 208 8.81 0.81 -5.43
CA ASN A 208 9.41 0.75 -6.76
C ASN A 208 8.49 1.36 -7.83
N LEU A 209 7.20 1.01 -7.80
CA LEU A 209 6.18 1.56 -8.68
C LEU A 209 5.14 2.27 -7.81
N ALA A 210 4.96 3.54 -8.04
CA ALA A 210 4.04 4.36 -7.25
C ALA A 210 3.20 5.28 -8.13
N THR A 211 1.97 5.46 -7.72
CA THR A 211 1.13 6.59 -8.10
C THR A 211 0.77 7.38 -6.85
N ASP A 212 0.44 8.63 -7.02
CA ASP A 212 0.02 9.49 -5.92
C ASP A 212 -1.09 10.44 -6.39
N ARG A 213 -1.35 11.48 -5.64
CA ARG A 213 -2.48 12.40 -5.80
C ARG A 213 -2.76 12.76 -7.27
N GLY A 214 -4.05 12.78 -7.63
CA GLY A 214 -4.50 13.09 -8.98
C GLY A 214 -4.36 11.95 -9.99
N GLU A 215 -4.19 10.73 -9.50
CA GLU A 215 -4.08 9.49 -10.26
C GLU A 215 -2.93 9.52 -11.29
N GLY A 216 -2.35 8.38 -11.56
CA GLY A 216 -1.33 8.19 -12.59
C GLY A 216 -1.42 6.79 -13.15
N VAL A 217 -0.68 6.53 -14.23
CA VAL A 217 -0.62 5.22 -14.86
C VAL A 217 0.83 4.75 -14.96
N VAL A 218 1.12 3.57 -14.40
CA VAL A 218 2.43 2.92 -14.55
C VAL A 218 2.23 1.53 -15.10
N THR A 219 2.82 1.23 -16.24
CA THR A 219 2.88 -0.12 -16.81
C THR A 219 4.31 -0.59 -16.85
N CYS A 220 4.57 -1.76 -16.29
CA CYS A 220 5.92 -2.33 -16.20
C CYS A 220 5.93 -3.74 -16.78
N THR A 221 6.71 -3.96 -17.84
CA THR A 221 6.81 -5.25 -18.53
C THR A 221 8.22 -5.79 -18.48
N GLY A 222 8.43 -7.01 -17.99
CA GLY A 222 9.73 -7.66 -17.90
C GLY A 222 10.68 -7.03 -16.87
N CYS A 223 10.16 -6.28 -15.91
CA CYS A 223 10.96 -5.54 -14.94
C CYS A 223 11.48 -6.43 -13.80
N GLN A 224 12.55 -5.97 -13.13
CA GLN A 224 13.06 -6.53 -11.89
C GLN A 224 12.89 -5.49 -10.77
N LEU A 225 12.17 -5.85 -9.70
CA LEU A 225 11.82 -4.94 -8.63
C LEU A 225 12.41 -5.41 -7.30
N SER A 226 12.94 -4.50 -6.51
CA SER A 226 13.46 -4.80 -5.18
C SER A 226 13.24 -3.65 -4.21
N THR A 227 12.61 -3.91 -3.07
CA THR A 227 12.50 -2.94 -1.98
C THR A 227 12.94 -3.54 -0.65
N ALA A 228 13.54 -2.73 0.23
CA ALA A 228 13.97 -3.19 1.55
C ALA A 228 13.46 -2.31 2.71
N GLY A 229 13.00 -1.10 2.45
CA GLY A 229 12.55 -0.16 3.48
C GLY A 229 11.17 -0.47 4.05
N ALA A 230 10.92 -0.02 5.26
CA ALA A 230 9.60 -0.10 5.86
C ALA A 230 8.58 0.74 5.04
N GLY A 231 7.36 0.24 4.88
CA GLY A 231 6.34 0.90 4.08
C GLY A 231 6.73 1.12 2.62
N SER A 232 7.61 0.27 2.07
CA SER A 232 8.10 0.34 0.70
C SER A 232 7.64 -0.90 -0.08
N PRO A 233 6.35 -1.01 -0.46
CA PRO A 233 5.86 -2.11 -1.27
C PRO A 233 6.50 -2.08 -2.66
N LEU A 234 6.37 -3.17 -3.41
CA LEU A 234 6.75 -3.14 -4.83
C LEU A 234 5.83 -2.21 -5.62
N ILE A 235 4.53 -2.25 -5.29
CA ILE A 235 3.47 -1.48 -5.94
C ILE A 235 2.67 -0.72 -4.86
N TYR A 236 2.64 0.62 -4.96
CA TYR A 236 1.74 1.49 -4.18
C TYR A 236 0.83 2.25 -5.15
N SER A 237 -0.44 1.89 -5.20
CA SER A 237 -1.38 2.39 -6.18
C SER A 237 -2.45 3.29 -5.57
N THR A 238 -2.39 4.56 -5.92
CA THR A 238 -3.47 5.56 -5.83
C THR A 238 -3.89 6.03 -7.23
N GLY A 239 -3.73 5.16 -8.23
CA GLY A 239 -4.06 5.32 -9.65
C GLY A 239 -4.20 3.96 -10.32
N GLN A 240 -3.46 3.72 -11.39
CA GLN A 240 -3.46 2.46 -12.11
C GLN A 240 -2.04 1.94 -12.31
N ILE A 241 -1.71 0.81 -11.70
CA ILE A 241 -0.41 0.16 -11.87
C ILE A 241 -0.60 -1.25 -12.41
N THR A 242 0.05 -1.55 -13.52
CA THR A 242 0.03 -2.88 -14.14
C THR A 242 1.43 -3.42 -14.29
N VAL A 243 1.65 -4.66 -13.88
CA VAL A 243 2.90 -5.39 -14.12
C VAL A 243 2.63 -6.64 -14.95
N ASN A 244 3.49 -6.86 -15.95
CA ASN A 244 3.44 -8.02 -16.83
C ASN A 244 4.81 -8.68 -16.86
N ASN A 245 4.90 -10.01 -16.74
CA ASN A 245 6.15 -10.77 -16.77
C ASN A 245 7.26 -10.15 -15.89
N THR A 246 6.87 -9.63 -14.72
CA THR A 246 7.73 -8.84 -13.82
C THR A 246 8.04 -9.65 -12.57
N LYS A 247 9.28 -9.56 -12.08
CA LYS A 247 9.70 -10.21 -10.83
C LYS A 247 10.04 -9.17 -9.78
N GLY A 248 9.65 -9.44 -8.53
CA GLY A 248 9.92 -8.49 -7.45
C GLY A 248 9.97 -9.10 -6.07
N THR A 249 10.78 -8.48 -5.17
CA THR A 249 10.87 -8.87 -3.76
C THR A 249 10.85 -7.64 -2.86
N ALA A 250 9.92 -7.58 -1.92
CA ALA A 250 9.82 -6.57 -0.87
C ALA A 250 10.18 -7.20 0.49
N THR A 251 11.33 -6.83 1.06
CA THR A 251 11.78 -7.39 2.35
C THR A 251 11.38 -6.52 3.56
N GLY A 252 10.90 -5.30 3.33
CA GLY A 252 10.46 -4.37 4.37
C GLY A 252 8.97 -4.01 4.31
N ALA A 253 8.19 -4.60 3.37
CA ALA A 253 6.79 -4.24 3.17
C ALA A 253 5.97 -5.39 2.56
N GLN A 254 4.74 -5.05 2.14
CA GLN A 254 3.82 -5.85 1.33
C GLN A 254 4.31 -5.94 -0.14
N THR A 255 3.75 -6.86 -0.94
CA THR A 255 3.95 -6.83 -2.40
C THR A 255 3.21 -5.66 -3.04
N VAL A 256 1.93 -5.50 -2.69
CA VAL A 256 1.02 -4.53 -3.29
C VAL A 256 0.19 -3.85 -2.22
N VAL A 257 0.06 -2.54 -2.35
CA VAL A 257 -0.86 -1.71 -1.58
C VAL A 257 -1.72 -0.92 -2.55
N VAL A 258 -3.05 -1.02 -2.41
CA VAL A 258 -4.03 -0.24 -3.18
C VAL A 258 -4.80 0.66 -2.22
N GLU A 259 -4.84 1.94 -2.50
CA GLU A 259 -5.56 2.92 -1.70
C GLU A 259 -6.70 3.56 -2.51
N GLY A 260 -7.90 3.62 -1.91
CA GLY A 260 -9.08 4.23 -2.52
C GLY A 260 -9.61 3.49 -3.74
N LYS A 261 -10.25 4.23 -4.67
CA LYS A 261 -10.87 3.69 -5.90
C LYS A 261 -9.88 3.24 -6.99
N ASN A 262 -8.71 2.83 -6.64
CA ASN A 262 -7.58 2.63 -7.53
C ASN A 262 -7.33 1.15 -7.87
N THR A 263 -6.39 0.90 -8.76
CA THR A 263 -6.19 -0.45 -9.31
C THR A 263 -4.73 -0.86 -9.33
N ALA A 264 -4.46 -2.09 -8.91
CA ALA A 264 -3.21 -2.79 -9.18
C ALA A 264 -3.48 -4.11 -9.90
N SER A 265 -2.69 -4.40 -10.94
CA SER A 265 -2.84 -5.60 -11.75
C SER A 265 -1.52 -6.33 -11.95
N VAL A 266 -1.54 -7.66 -11.77
CA VAL A 266 -0.35 -8.54 -11.83
C VAL A 266 -0.64 -9.65 -12.83
N TYR A 267 0.01 -9.62 -13.98
CA TYR A 267 -0.31 -10.45 -15.13
C TYR A 267 0.93 -11.16 -15.71
N ASP A 268 0.68 -12.09 -16.62
CA ASP A 268 1.65 -12.67 -17.55
C ASP A 268 2.88 -13.28 -16.85
N LYS A 269 2.67 -14.20 -15.91
CA LYS A 269 3.72 -14.91 -15.17
C LYS A 269 4.59 -14.01 -14.31
N SER A 270 4.02 -12.90 -13.83
CA SER A 270 4.68 -12.08 -12.82
C SER A 270 4.85 -12.85 -11.51
N GLU A 271 5.96 -12.62 -10.85
CA GLU A 271 6.32 -13.29 -9.59
C GLU A 271 6.64 -12.23 -8.54
N LEU A 272 5.74 -12.00 -7.59
CA LEU A 272 5.91 -11.00 -6.54
C LEU A 272 6.03 -11.66 -5.17
N TYR A 273 7.08 -11.32 -4.46
CA TYR A 273 7.46 -11.88 -3.16
C TYR A 273 7.54 -10.77 -2.12
N CYS A 274 7.17 -11.07 -0.86
CA CYS A 274 7.37 -10.14 0.23
C CYS A 274 7.65 -10.83 1.57
N TYR A 275 8.02 -10.01 2.57
CA TYR A 275 8.05 -10.44 3.96
C TYR A 275 6.73 -10.18 4.68
N GLY A 276 5.76 -9.52 4.03
CA GLY A 276 4.44 -9.23 4.58
C GLY A 276 4.46 -8.24 5.74
N LYS A 277 5.50 -7.40 5.81
CA LYS A 277 5.69 -6.46 6.90
C LYS A 277 4.93 -5.16 6.61
N GLY A 278 4.06 -4.75 7.52
CA GLY A 278 3.48 -3.41 7.50
C GLY A 278 4.36 -2.38 8.21
N ASN A 279 3.90 -1.16 8.28
CA ASN A 279 4.59 -0.06 8.97
C ASN A 279 3.81 0.47 10.19
N ARG A 280 2.73 -0.22 10.61
CA ARG A 280 1.85 0.20 11.69
C ARG A 280 1.67 -0.88 12.77
N ASP A 281 2.72 -1.13 13.55
CA ASP A 281 2.65 -1.93 14.79
C ASP A 281 1.77 -3.19 14.70
N ASP A 282 2.02 -4.04 13.72
CA ASP A 282 1.30 -5.31 13.46
C ASP A 282 -0.13 -5.18 12.88
N ILE A 283 -0.67 -3.99 12.72
CA ILE A 283 -2.05 -3.79 12.23
C ILE A 283 -2.17 -4.16 10.74
N ASP A 284 -1.16 -3.85 9.95
CA ASP A 284 -1.14 -3.94 8.48
C ASP A 284 -0.15 -4.98 7.92
N HIS A 285 0.26 -5.95 8.73
CA HIS A 285 1.09 -7.06 8.26
C HIS A 285 0.29 -7.95 7.30
N CYS A 286 0.66 -8.00 6.01
CA CYS A 286 -0.01 -8.84 5.00
C CYS A 286 0.80 -8.95 3.71
N GLY A 287 0.39 -9.82 2.81
CA GLY A 287 0.96 -9.92 1.45
C GLY A 287 0.48 -8.80 0.53
N VAL A 288 -0.83 -8.55 0.50
CA VAL A 288 -1.52 -7.52 -0.30
C VAL A 288 -2.48 -6.76 0.60
N MET A 289 -2.46 -5.43 0.52
CA MET A 289 -3.35 -4.55 1.28
C MET A 289 -4.25 -3.74 0.36
N ILE A 290 -5.54 -3.64 0.70
CA ILE A 290 -6.47 -2.68 0.06
C ILE A 290 -7.15 -1.90 1.17
N TYR A 291 -7.06 -0.59 1.12
CA TYR A 291 -7.55 0.26 2.20
C TYR A 291 -7.93 1.66 1.73
N GLN A 292 -8.57 2.42 2.58
CA GLN A 292 -8.74 3.85 2.43
C GLN A 292 -8.10 4.54 3.63
N SER A 293 -7.14 5.43 3.37
CA SER A 293 -6.60 6.30 4.42
C SER A 293 -7.52 7.50 4.68
N MET A 294 -7.13 8.31 5.63
CA MET A 294 -7.79 9.60 5.91
C MET A 294 -6.95 10.78 5.40
N SER A 295 -5.87 10.54 4.64
CA SER A 295 -4.95 11.57 4.15
C SER A 295 -5.54 12.41 3.01
N GLY A 296 -6.53 11.87 2.28
CA GLY A 296 -7.06 12.49 1.07
C GLY A 296 -6.16 12.33 -0.18
N ASP A 297 -5.18 11.43 -0.15
CA ASP A 297 -4.28 11.18 -1.29
C ASP A 297 -4.95 10.38 -2.39
N ALA A 298 -5.95 9.56 -2.03
CA ALA A 298 -6.77 8.80 -2.95
C ALA A 298 -8.25 9.10 -2.75
N GLU A 299 -9.02 9.16 -3.84
CA GLU A 299 -10.47 9.31 -3.75
C GLU A 299 -11.14 8.04 -3.21
N ASP A 300 -12.21 8.24 -2.43
CA ASP A 300 -13.04 7.16 -1.91
C ASP A 300 -13.67 6.36 -3.05
N GLY A 301 -13.75 5.05 -2.85
CA GLY A 301 -14.43 4.18 -3.81
C GLY A 301 -14.01 2.73 -3.69
N THR A 302 -14.04 2.00 -4.81
CA THR A 302 -13.72 0.58 -4.83
C THR A 302 -12.30 0.34 -5.29
N GLY A 303 -11.44 -0.12 -4.38
CA GLY A 303 -10.09 -0.59 -4.69
C GLY A 303 -10.14 -1.92 -5.46
N VAL A 304 -9.33 -2.07 -6.49
CA VAL A 304 -9.32 -3.27 -7.34
C VAL A 304 -7.94 -3.89 -7.38
N PHE A 305 -7.88 -5.18 -7.07
CA PHE A 305 -6.69 -5.98 -7.28
C PHE A 305 -6.98 -7.12 -8.27
N ASN A 306 -6.17 -7.19 -9.31
CA ASN A 306 -6.26 -8.25 -10.32
C ASN A 306 -4.98 -9.08 -10.32
N CYS A 307 -5.13 -10.41 -10.37
CA CYS A 307 -4.02 -11.33 -10.57
C CYS A 307 -4.44 -12.42 -11.56
N GLU A 308 -3.68 -12.58 -12.65
CA GLU A 308 -3.92 -13.63 -13.64
C GLU A 308 -2.57 -14.25 -14.07
N ASP A 309 -2.53 -15.60 -14.15
CA ASP A 309 -1.35 -16.40 -14.57
C ASP A 309 -0.04 -15.94 -13.87
N SER A 310 -0.08 -15.68 -12.58
CA SER A 310 1.02 -15.05 -11.82
C SER A 310 1.20 -15.66 -10.43
N SER A 311 2.20 -15.21 -9.68
CA SER A 311 2.52 -15.72 -8.34
C SER A 311 2.63 -14.60 -7.31
N LEU A 312 2.04 -14.85 -6.13
CA LEU A 312 2.18 -14.02 -4.94
C LEU A 312 2.67 -14.91 -3.77
N GLU A 313 3.70 -14.47 -3.07
CA GLU A 313 4.25 -15.27 -1.96
C GLU A 313 4.74 -14.39 -0.80
N ILE A 314 4.33 -14.73 0.42
CA ILE A 314 5.03 -14.30 1.63
C ILE A 314 6.15 -15.31 1.85
N LEU A 315 7.40 -14.84 1.88
CA LEU A 315 8.58 -15.69 1.90
C LEU A 315 8.76 -16.43 3.23
N LYS A 316 9.21 -17.67 3.18
CA LYS A 316 9.35 -18.55 4.35
C LYS A 316 10.37 -18.08 5.38
N ASP A 317 11.35 -17.30 4.97
CA ASP A 317 12.38 -16.70 5.84
C ASP A 317 11.91 -15.40 6.51
N SER A 318 10.71 -14.93 6.19
CA SER A 318 10.05 -13.85 6.94
C SER A 318 9.63 -14.33 8.33
N SER A 319 9.89 -13.50 9.35
CA SER A 319 9.36 -13.71 10.71
C SER A 319 7.82 -13.68 10.77
N LEU A 320 7.18 -13.11 9.76
CA LEU A 320 5.73 -12.97 9.64
C LEU A 320 5.08 -14.07 8.79
N TYR A 321 5.87 -14.99 8.26
CA TYR A 321 5.38 -16.07 7.39
C TYR A 321 4.17 -16.82 7.97
N THR A 322 4.20 -17.11 9.27
CA THR A 322 3.16 -17.89 9.97
C THR A 322 2.05 -17.04 10.60
N THR A 323 2.09 -15.72 10.48
CA THR A 323 1.13 -14.81 11.12
C THR A 323 0.42 -13.85 10.17
N ALA A 324 1.13 -13.33 9.15
CA ALA A 324 0.56 -12.36 8.23
C ALA A 324 -0.46 -13.00 7.27
N PRO A 325 -1.69 -12.46 7.14
CA PRO A 325 -2.63 -12.89 6.11
C PRO A 325 -2.11 -12.58 4.71
N MET A 326 -2.58 -13.32 3.71
CA MET A 326 -2.23 -12.99 2.33
C MET A 326 -2.89 -11.71 1.86
N PHE A 327 -4.18 -11.53 2.13
CA PHE A 327 -4.94 -10.31 1.84
C PHE A 327 -5.47 -9.68 3.11
N PHE A 328 -5.31 -8.36 3.23
CA PHE A 328 -5.86 -7.57 4.32
C PHE A 328 -6.64 -6.38 3.77
N ILE A 329 -7.92 -6.25 4.18
CA ILE A 329 -8.83 -5.21 3.69
C ILE A 329 -9.41 -4.45 4.88
N THR A 330 -9.34 -3.13 4.82
CA THR A 330 -9.84 -2.26 5.89
C THR A 330 -10.34 -0.92 5.36
N ASN A 331 -11.41 -0.40 5.94
CA ASN A 331 -11.97 0.94 5.69
C ASN A 331 -12.25 1.23 4.20
N THR A 332 -12.66 0.21 3.40
CA THR A 332 -12.87 0.42 1.96
C THR A 332 -13.83 -0.60 1.35
N LYS A 333 -14.28 -0.29 0.13
CA LYS A 333 -14.84 -1.30 -0.77
C LYS A 333 -13.71 -1.89 -1.62
N ALA A 334 -13.73 -3.19 -1.84
CA ALA A 334 -12.69 -3.85 -2.62
C ALA A 334 -13.22 -4.94 -3.55
N VAL A 335 -12.57 -5.08 -4.71
CA VAL A 335 -12.75 -6.20 -5.62
C VAL A 335 -11.40 -6.90 -5.79
N ILE A 336 -11.37 -8.19 -5.50
CA ILE A 336 -10.20 -9.05 -5.68
C ILE A 336 -10.54 -10.05 -6.78
N ASN A 337 -9.85 -9.98 -7.91
CA ASN A 337 -10.01 -10.90 -9.04
C ASN A 337 -8.77 -11.80 -9.12
N LEU A 338 -8.97 -13.11 -8.95
CA LEU A 338 -7.89 -14.10 -9.03
C LEU A 338 -8.24 -15.14 -10.09
N LYS A 339 -7.31 -15.30 -11.03
CA LYS A 339 -7.42 -16.32 -12.08
C LYS A 339 -6.07 -16.98 -12.33
N ASP A 340 -6.01 -18.30 -12.17
CA ASP A 340 -4.78 -19.09 -12.39
C ASP A 340 -3.57 -18.60 -11.59
N CYS A 341 -3.79 -17.99 -10.40
CA CYS A 341 -2.71 -17.44 -9.58
C CYS A 341 -2.20 -18.43 -8.56
N ARG A 342 -0.88 -18.56 -8.48
CA ARG A 342 -0.20 -19.32 -7.44
C ARG A 342 0.04 -18.43 -6.22
N ILE A 343 -0.60 -18.77 -5.12
CA ILE A 343 -0.56 -18.00 -3.88
C ILE A 343 0.07 -18.85 -2.77
N LYS A 344 1.11 -18.32 -2.09
CA LYS A 344 1.81 -19.02 -1.01
C LYS A 344 2.04 -18.15 0.21
N TYR A 345 1.76 -18.68 1.37
CA TYR A 345 1.97 -18.09 2.69
C TYR A 345 1.84 -19.20 3.75
N GLY A 346 2.18 -18.92 4.99
CA GLY A 346 2.19 -19.95 6.04
C GLY A 346 1.25 -19.70 7.22
N SER A 347 0.56 -18.56 7.25
CA SER A 347 -0.35 -18.18 8.35
C SER A 347 -1.68 -18.95 8.35
N ASN A 348 -2.00 -19.63 7.28
CA ASN A 348 -3.32 -20.20 7.04
C ASN A 348 -4.47 -19.16 7.04
N ILE A 349 -4.17 -17.85 6.84
CA ILE A 349 -5.17 -16.80 6.72
C ILE A 349 -5.09 -16.24 5.30
N PHE A 350 -6.05 -16.65 4.45
CA PHE A 350 -6.10 -16.16 3.07
C PHE A 350 -6.56 -14.71 3.00
N LEU A 351 -7.65 -14.39 3.69
CA LEU A 351 -8.28 -13.08 3.66
C LEU A 351 -8.72 -12.67 5.07
N ASP A 352 -8.28 -11.48 5.49
CA ASP A 352 -8.70 -10.84 6.75
C ASP A 352 -9.36 -9.50 6.44
N ILE A 353 -10.66 -9.37 6.75
CA ILE A 353 -11.45 -8.16 6.48
C ILE A 353 -11.94 -7.61 7.81
N LYS A 354 -11.44 -6.44 8.20
CA LYS A 354 -11.81 -5.84 9.51
C LYS A 354 -11.54 -4.35 9.57
N GLY A 355 -12.28 -3.67 10.44
CA GLY A 355 -11.93 -2.33 10.88
C GLY A 355 -10.69 -2.33 11.77
N THR A 356 -10.00 -1.19 11.83
CA THR A 356 -8.81 -0.98 12.66
C THR A 356 -8.85 0.38 13.33
N THR A 357 -7.95 0.60 14.29
CA THR A 357 -7.78 1.92 14.92
C THR A 357 -6.95 2.90 14.06
N ALA A 358 -6.38 2.42 12.95
CA ALA A 358 -5.48 3.21 12.12
C ALA A 358 -6.19 4.02 11.03
N TRP A 359 -7.31 3.52 10.52
CA TRP A 359 -8.02 4.13 9.39
C TRP A 359 -9.53 4.11 9.57
N GLY A 360 -10.17 5.22 9.19
CA GLY A 360 -11.62 5.41 9.28
C GLY A 360 -12.15 5.57 10.70
N ASN A 361 -13.48 5.61 10.82
CA ASN A 361 -14.15 5.74 12.11
C ASN A 361 -14.47 4.37 12.67
N GLU A 362 -14.11 4.11 13.91
CA GLU A 362 -14.37 2.85 14.60
C GLU A 362 -15.87 2.49 14.52
N GLY A 363 -16.15 1.24 14.19
CA GLY A 363 -17.52 0.72 14.02
C GLY A 363 -18.11 0.90 12.62
N SER A 364 -17.46 1.68 11.72
CA SER A 364 -17.89 1.85 10.32
C SER A 364 -16.78 1.68 9.30
N ASN A 365 -15.58 1.36 9.76
CA ASN A 365 -14.36 1.22 8.96
C ASN A 365 -14.01 -0.22 8.59
N GLY A 366 -14.99 -1.09 8.47
CA GLY A 366 -14.83 -2.44 7.92
C GLY A 366 -14.56 -2.44 6.42
N GLY A 367 -14.55 -3.64 5.83
CA GLY A 367 -14.45 -3.82 4.40
C GLY A 367 -15.75 -4.34 3.77
N GLU A 368 -16.10 -3.82 2.59
CA GLU A 368 -17.13 -4.39 1.72
C GLU A 368 -16.44 -5.02 0.51
N VAL A 369 -16.31 -6.36 0.49
CA VAL A 369 -15.41 -7.06 -0.44
C VAL A 369 -16.18 -7.95 -1.41
N THR A 370 -15.75 -7.96 -2.68
CA THR A 370 -16.09 -8.99 -3.67
C THR A 370 -14.83 -9.77 -4.02
N LEU A 371 -14.85 -11.07 -3.80
CA LEU A 371 -13.79 -12.01 -4.16
C LEU A 371 -14.26 -12.87 -5.34
N ASN A 372 -13.66 -12.64 -6.51
CA ASN A 372 -13.93 -13.40 -7.72
C ASN A 372 -12.80 -14.41 -7.96
N LEU A 373 -13.14 -15.68 -8.05
CA LEU A 373 -12.23 -16.80 -8.30
C LEU A 373 -12.59 -17.46 -9.61
N ASP A 374 -11.68 -17.47 -10.59
CA ASP A 374 -11.81 -18.17 -11.87
C ASP A 374 -10.63 -19.12 -12.05
N ASN A 375 -10.88 -20.42 -12.12
CA ASN A 375 -9.85 -21.46 -12.19
C ASN A 375 -8.79 -21.31 -11.08
N GLN A 376 -9.24 -21.03 -9.85
CA GLN A 376 -8.38 -20.65 -8.74
C GLN A 376 -8.50 -21.64 -7.57
N GLU A 377 -7.36 -22.02 -6.99
CA GLU A 377 -7.31 -22.78 -5.76
C GLU A 377 -6.85 -21.89 -4.61
N ILE A 378 -7.58 -21.93 -3.49
CA ILE A 378 -7.32 -21.21 -2.25
C ILE A 378 -7.20 -22.21 -1.10
N GLU A 379 -6.10 -22.12 -0.36
CA GLU A 379 -5.92 -22.84 0.91
C GLU A 379 -5.74 -21.83 2.04
N GLY A 380 -6.65 -21.80 3.00
CA GLY A 380 -6.61 -20.91 4.17
C GLY A 380 -7.95 -20.31 4.54
N ASP A 381 -7.98 -19.73 5.72
CA ASP A 381 -9.19 -19.21 6.34
C ASP A 381 -9.56 -17.81 5.77
N ILE A 382 -10.86 -17.57 5.71
CA ILE A 382 -11.45 -16.27 5.38
C ILE A 382 -12.09 -15.71 6.64
N LYS A 383 -11.54 -14.61 7.15
CA LYS A 383 -11.94 -13.98 8.40
C LYS A 383 -12.62 -12.65 8.17
N LEU A 384 -13.69 -12.40 8.92
CA LEU A 384 -14.42 -11.14 8.94
C LEU A 384 -14.75 -10.73 10.38
N ASP A 385 -14.78 -9.43 10.61
CA ASP A 385 -15.33 -8.84 11.84
C ASP A 385 -16.85 -8.57 11.73
N GLY A 386 -17.41 -7.88 12.73
CA GLY A 386 -18.84 -7.61 12.82
C GLY A 386 -19.33 -6.40 12.01
N ILE A 387 -18.44 -5.71 11.31
CA ILE A 387 -18.76 -4.50 10.51
C ILE A 387 -18.40 -4.67 9.03
N SER A 388 -17.94 -5.86 8.66
CA SER A 388 -17.48 -6.17 7.30
C SER A 388 -18.42 -7.12 6.57
N SER A 389 -18.39 -7.06 5.25
CA SER A 389 -19.16 -7.94 4.36
C SER A 389 -18.32 -8.52 3.23
N LEU A 390 -18.73 -9.69 2.72
CA LEU A 390 -18.02 -10.38 1.64
C LEU A 390 -19.02 -11.06 0.69
N SER A 391 -18.75 -10.93 -0.61
CA SER A 391 -19.36 -11.74 -1.66
C SER A 391 -18.28 -12.58 -2.32
N ILE A 392 -18.43 -13.91 -2.32
CA ILE A 392 -17.51 -14.84 -2.98
C ILE A 392 -18.21 -15.37 -4.24
N VAL A 393 -17.58 -15.24 -5.39
CA VAL A 393 -18.04 -15.80 -6.66
C VAL A 393 -16.99 -16.79 -7.16
N MET A 394 -17.37 -18.05 -7.29
CA MET A 394 -16.47 -19.14 -7.68
C MET A 394 -16.88 -19.72 -9.02
N LYS A 395 -15.91 -19.79 -9.93
CA LYS A 395 -16.02 -20.42 -11.23
C LYS A 395 -14.84 -21.35 -11.44
N ASN A 396 -15.11 -22.63 -11.61
CA ASN A 396 -14.08 -23.69 -11.72
C ASN A 396 -13.00 -23.60 -10.64
N SER A 397 -13.39 -23.29 -9.41
CA SER A 397 -12.47 -22.90 -8.34
C SER A 397 -12.64 -23.72 -7.09
N LYS A 398 -11.61 -23.73 -6.23
CA LYS A 398 -11.62 -24.49 -4.98
C LYS A 398 -11.21 -23.61 -3.81
N ILE A 399 -11.93 -23.74 -2.68
CA ILE A 399 -11.55 -23.19 -1.38
C ILE A 399 -11.40 -24.33 -0.41
N THR A 400 -10.25 -24.41 0.27
CA THR A 400 -10.02 -25.29 1.42
C THR A 400 -9.70 -24.42 2.63
N GLY A 401 -10.61 -24.33 3.60
CA GLY A 401 -10.44 -23.43 4.75
C GLY A 401 -11.70 -23.27 5.59
N THR A 402 -11.58 -22.46 6.63
CA THR A 402 -12.71 -22.01 7.46
C THR A 402 -13.22 -20.67 6.93
N ILE A 403 -14.51 -20.57 6.69
CA ILE A 403 -15.13 -19.33 6.14
C ILE A 403 -15.96 -18.69 7.25
N ASN A 404 -15.59 -17.47 7.68
CA ASN A 404 -16.28 -16.70 8.73
C ASN A 404 -16.54 -17.55 10.00
N GLY A 405 -15.52 -18.27 10.47
CA GLY A 405 -15.64 -19.16 11.63
C GLY A 405 -16.10 -18.46 12.92
N SER A 406 -15.90 -17.16 13.03
CA SER A 406 -16.38 -16.31 14.13
C SER A 406 -17.89 -16.02 14.08
N LYS A 407 -18.56 -16.25 12.93
CA LYS A 407 -19.97 -15.93 12.70
C LYS A 407 -20.30 -14.43 12.90
N LYS A 408 -19.35 -13.54 12.54
CA LYS A 408 -19.51 -12.10 12.82
C LYS A 408 -19.88 -11.27 11.60
N ALA A 409 -19.57 -11.71 10.37
CA ALA A 409 -19.79 -10.91 9.17
C ALA A 409 -21.21 -10.34 9.09
N THR A 410 -21.35 -9.08 8.74
CA THR A 410 -22.66 -8.44 8.52
C THR A 410 -23.41 -9.08 7.37
N SER A 411 -22.68 -9.50 6.32
CA SER A 411 -23.20 -10.27 5.20
C SER A 411 -22.07 -11.11 4.61
N LEU A 412 -22.37 -12.38 4.34
CA LEU A 412 -21.48 -13.26 3.58
C LEU A 412 -22.31 -14.05 2.55
N LYS A 413 -22.13 -13.66 1.29
CA LYS A 413 -22.78 -14.31 0.15
C LYS A 413 -21.78 -15.18 -0.58
N ILE A 414 -22.18 -16.41 -0.93
CA ILE A 414 -21.33 -17.35 -1.65
C ILE A 414 -22.10 -17.85 -2.87
N SER A 415 -21.47 -17.80 -4.04
CA SER A 415 -21.98 -18.35 -5.30
C SER A 415 -20.98 -19.33 -5.89
N LEU A 416 -21.41 -20.57 -6.11
CA LEU A 416 -20.62 -21.62 -6.74
C LEU A 416 -21.26 -22.07 -8.04
N ASP A 417 -20.46 -22.20 -9.09
CA ASP A 417 -20.85 -22.94 -10.29
C ASP A 417 -20.78 -24.47 -10.04
N SER A 418 -21.19 -25.24 -11.04
CA SER A 418 -21.25 -26.71 -10.95
C SER A 418 -19.87 -27.39 -10.85
N THR A 419 -18.79 -26.68 -11.14
CA THR A 419 -17.42 -27.22 -11.15
C THR A 419 -16.62 -26.78 -9.93
N SER A 420 -17.10 -25.80 -9.17
CA SER A 420 -16.45 -25.26 -7.99
C SER A 420 -16.68 -26.11 -6.74
N LYS A 421 -15.71 -26.11 -5.82
CA LYS A 421 -15.73 -26.91 -4.62
C LYS A 421 -15.29 -26.14 -3.38
N ILE A 422 -15.98 -26.35 -2.26
CA ILE A 422 -15.53 -25.90 -0.92
C ILE A 422 -15.23 -27.12 -0.06
N THR A 423 -14.07 -27.15 0.61
CA THR A 423 -13.70 -28.13 1.61
C THR A 423 -13.46 -27.41 2.93
N LEU A 424 -14.23 -27.75 3.95
CA LEU A 424 -14.14 -27.07 5.25
C LEU A 424 -13.03 -27.64 6.11
N THR A 425 -12.31 -26.77 6.82
CA THR A 425 -11.33 -27.09 7.86
C THR A 425 -11.78 -26.65 9.26
N GLY A 426 -12.96 -26.01 9.35
CA GLY A 426 -13.60 -25.58 10.59
C GLY A 426 -15.07 -25.23 10.37
N ASN A 427 -15.82 -25.09 11.46
CA ASN A 427 -17.21 -24.63 11.39
C ASN A 427 -17.28 -23.29 10.65
N SER A 428 -18.11 -23.23 9.63
CA SER A 428 -18.20 -22.09 8.71
C SER A 428 -19.61 -21.58 8.61
N TYR A 429 -19.73 -20.25 8.40
CA TYR A 429 -21.02 -19.59 8.44
C TYR A 429 -21.18 -18.63 7.27
N TYR A 430 -22.40 -18.56 6.70
CA TYR A 430 -22.75 -17.68 5.57
C TYR A 430 -24.17 -17.09 5.76
N THR A 431 -24.48 -16.02 5.06
CA THR A 431 -25.85 -15.41 5.06
C THR A 431 -26.66 -15.75 3.83
N SER A 432 -26.03 -16.14 2.72
CA SER A 432 -26.68 -16.58 1.50
C SER A 432 -25.77 -17.50 0.70
N LEU A 433 -26.33 -18.57 0.19
CA LEU A 433 -25.62 -19.53 -0.66
C LEU A 433 -26.40 -19.79 -1.95
N THR A 434 -25.75 -19.58 -3.08
CA THR A 434 -26.19 -20.03 -4.39
C THR A 434 -25.25 -21.12 -4.88
N ASN A 435 -25.74 -22.32 -5.10
CA ASN A 435 -24.95 -23.46 -5.55
C ASN A 435 -25.66 -24.15 -6.72
N GLU A 436 -25.00 -24.19 -7.87
CA GLU A 436 -25.55 -24.85 -9.06
C GLU A 436 -25.67 -26.39 -8.87
N VAL A 437 -24.90 -26.97 -7.94
CA VAL A 437 -25.05 -28.39 -7.55
C VAL A 437 -26.11 -28.50 -6.47
N ALA A 438 -27.33 -28.82 -6.87
CA ALA A 438 -28.49 -28.89 -5.97
C ALA A 438 -28.33 -29.90 -4.81
N SER A 439 -27.56 -31.00 -5.00
CA SER A 439 -27.24 -31.97 -3.96
C SER A 439 -26.30 -31.41 -2.88
N GLY A 440 -25.56 -30.34 -3.20
CA GLY A 440 -24.54 -29.75 -2.32
C GLY A 440 -23.30 -30.64 -2.11
N GLU A 441 -23.10 -31.69 -2.91
CA GLU A 441 -21.98 -32.64 -2.77
C GLU A 441 -20.60 -32.01 -3.05
N ASN A 442 -20.58 -30.85 -3.74
CA ASN A 442 -19.39 -30.05 -3.95
C ASN A 442 -18.98 -29.22 -2.72
N ILE A 443 -19.73 -29.30 -1.63
CA ILE A 443 -19.37 -28.73 -0.31
C ILE A 443 -19.02 -29.86 0.65
N VAL A 444 -17.71 -30.12 0.80
CA VAL A 444 -17.18 -31.18 1.65
C VAL A 444 -17.02 -30.65 3.07
N LYS A 445 -17.92 -31.06 3.94
CA LYS A 445 -17.98 -30.57 5.34
C LYS A 445 -17.03 -31.31 6.29
N GLY A 446 -16.78 -32.62 6.06
CA GLY A 446 -16.10 -33.47 7.04
C GLY A 446 -16.85 -33.47 8.37
N ASP A 447 -16.13 -33.26 9.46
CA ASP A 447 -16.69 -33.18 10.83
C ASP A 447 -17.23 -31.77 11.18
N TYR A 448 -17.26 -30.85 10.23
CA TYR A 448 -17.62 -29.46 10.46
C TYR A 448 -19.02 -29.13 9.94
N THR A 449 -19.52 -27.97 10.37
CA THR A 449 -20.81 -27.44 9.92
C THR A 449 -20.63 -26.31 8.91
N PHE A 450 -21.52 -26.24 7.92
CA PHE A 450 -21.68 -25.11 7.01
C PHE A 450 -23.09 -24.56 7.21
N THR A 451 -23.23 -23.46 7.92
CA THR A 451 -24.51 -23.04 8.49
C THR A 451 -24.89 -21.66 8.00
N GLU A 452 -26.11 -21.55 7.45
CA GLU A 452 -26.72 -20.25 7.17
C GLU A 452 -27.13 -19.58 8.48
N TYR A 453 -26.86 -18.28 8.58
CA TYR A 453 -27.39 -17.46 9.67
C TYR A 453 -28.04 -16.21 9.09
N GLY A 454 -29.17 -15.80 9.66
CA GLY A 454 -29.73 -14.48 9.37
C GLY A 454 -28.80 -13.41 9.89
N SER A 455 -28.62 -12.30 9.17
CA SER A 455 -28.22 -11.08 9.82
C SER A 455 -29.19 -10.88 10.98
N GLU A 456 -28.71 -10.94 12.23
CA GLU A 456 -29.55 -10.44 13.33
C GLU A 456 -29.89 -9.01 12.92
N GLN A 457 -31.16 -8.79 12.54
CA GLN A 457 -31.67 -7.43 12.50
C GLN A 457 -31.43 -6.97 13.94
N VAL A 458 -30.51 -6.04 14.14
CA VAL A 458 -30.50 -5.23 15.34
C VAL A 458 -31.85 -4.56 15.28
N ASP A 459 -32.82 -5.10 16.05
CA ASP A 459 -34.11 -4.49 16.19
C ASP A 459 -33.85 -3.01 16.48
N PRO A 460 -34.37 -2.10 15.68
CA PRO A 460 -34.20 -0.69 15.99
C PRO A 460 -34.68 -0.57 17.41
N VAL A 461 -33.80 -0.19 18.33
CA VAL A 461 -34.06 0.01 19.75
C VAL A 461 -35.45 0.59 19.81
N SER A 462 -36.42 -0.21 20.29
CA SER A 462 -37.82 0.17 20.38
C SER A 462 -37.78 1.53 21.06
N LYS A 463 -38.19 2.56 20.33
CA LYS A 463 -38.42 3.88 20.94
C LYS A 463 -39.39 3.62 22.03
N GLY A 464 -38.85 3.41 23.24
CA GLY A 464 -39.65 3.30 24.44
C GLY A 464 -40.61 4.47 24.41
N SER A 465 -41.88 4.15 24.39
CA SER A 465 -42.98 5.09 24.42
C SER A 465 -42.81 6.00 25.63
N PHE A 466 -42.18 7.15 25.44
CA PHE A 466 -42.33 8.29 26.32
C PHE A 466 -43.71 8.91 26.08
N LEU A 467 -44.74 8.10 26.31
CA LEU A 467 -46.11 8.55 26.51
C LEU A 467 -46.36 8.56 28.01
N GLY A 468 -46.11 9.68 28.64
CA GLY A 468 -46.53 9.85 30.02
C GLY A 468 -45.68 10.83 30.82
N LEU A 469 -45.59 12.09 30.42
CA LEU A 469 -45.41 13.24 31.33
C LEU A 469 -45.49 14.57 30.55
N SER A 470 -46.60 14.82 29.89
CA SER A 470 -46.88 16.14 29.31
C SER A 470 -48.37 16.48 29.55
N MET A 471 -48.80 16.36 30.78
CA MET A 471 -50.14 16.89 31.19
C MET A 471 -50.11 17.25 32.67
N LEU A 472 -49.27 18.21 33.05
CA LEU A 472 -49.47 18.96 34.31
C LEU A 472 -48.59 20.22 34.36
N LEU A 473 -48.74 21.14 33.42
CA LEU A 473 -48.25 22.52 33.59
C LEU A 473 -49.03 23.50 32.69
N ILE A 474 -50.38 23.48 32.78
CA ILE A 474 -51.19 24.61 32.35
C ILE A 474 -52.23 24.74 33.42
N LEU A 475 -51.97 25.50 34.47
CA LEU A 475 -52.89 26.23 35.30
C LEU A 475 -52.11 26.93 36.42
N PHE A 476 -51.49 28.03 36.16
CA PHE A 476 -51.21 29.09 37.16
C PHE A 476 -50.63 30.32 36.45
N VAL A 477 -51.41 30.94 35.61
CA VAL A 477 -51.31 32.40 35.40
C VAL A 477 -52.73 32.88 35.18
N LEU A 478 -53.43 33.27 36.26
CA LEU A 478 -54.51 34.20 36.32
C LEU A 478 -54.88 34.33 37.81
N PHE A 479 -54.17 35.18 38.51
CA PHE A 479 -54.64 36.14 39.48
C PHE A 479 -53.46 36.98 39.94
#